data_d47a5d615d92e14b0b747f65936da58b
#
_entry.id   d47a5d615d92e14b0b747f65936da58b
#
_cell.length_a   1.000
_cell.length_b   1.000
_cell.length_c   1.000
_cell.angle_alpha   90.00
_cell.angle_beta   90.00
_cell.angle_gamma   90.00
#
_symmetry.space_group_name_H-M   'P 1'
#
loop_
_entity.id
_entity.type
_entity.pdbx_description
1 polymer ?
#
loop_
_entity_poly.entity_id
_entity_poly.type
_entity_poly.pdbx_seq_one_letter_code
_entity_poly.pdbx_strand_id
1 'polypeptide(L)'
;YNPKAFHLVEAQLIPYIYPTESQPDVDLGFYIDEKGRVKGYPYQNGLLRGDTTYITRGFLTVEGYLGGEKFYFIVNHWPSRGAQSPVRERAGYQVHRLKEALLKQDPDARIVIMGDLNDDPGNLSVSSPDALAAKSDKNACAPHDLYNPWYDMLYKQGVGTLYYRGKWNLFDQIIFTGNLLQDKDKTRL
;
A
#
# COMPACT_ATOMS: atom_id res chain seq x y z
N TYR A 1 -28.19 -11.93 -4.90
CA TYR A 1 -27.12 -10.91 -4.89
C TYR A 1 -27.23 -10.06 -3.64
N ASN A 2 -26.16 -9.96 -2.87
CA ASN A 2 -26.08 -9.04 -1.73
C ASN A 2 -25.18 -7.87 -2.11
N PRO A 3 -25.71 -6.66 -2.36
CA PRO A 3 -24.93 -5.52 -2.79
C PRO A 3 -23.96 -5.00 -1.71
N LYS A 4 -24.13 -5.43 -0.45
CA LYS A 4 -23.22 -5.10 0.66
C LYS A 4 -22.07 -6.10 0.81
N ALA A 5 -22.11 -7.23 0.09
CA ALA A 5 -21.02 -8.19 0.11
C ALA A 5 -19.90 -7.77 -0.82
N PHE A 6 -18.67 -8.06 -0.43
CA PHE A 6 -17.52 -7.91 -1.32
C PHE A 6 -17.52 -9.03 -2.36
N HIS A 7 -17.41 -8.67 -3.62
CA HIS A 7 -17.33 -9.62 -4.74
C HIS A 7 -15.90 -9.66 -5.26
N LEU A 8 -15.16 -10.69 -4.87
CA LEU A 8 -13.78 -10.92 -5.30
C LEU A 8 -13.71 -11.11 -6.84
N VAL A 9 -12.80 -10.40 -7.47
CA VAL A 9 -12.42 -10.58 -8.88
C VAL A 9 -11.12 -11.36 -8.99
N GLU A 10 -10.06 -10.87 -8.35
CA GLU A 10 -8.73 -11.47 -8.38
C GLU A 10 -7.98 -11.20 -7.07
N ALA A 11 -7.12 -12.13 -6.70
CA ALA A 11 -6.14 -11.91 -5.67
C ALA A 11 -4.77 -12.36 -6.19
N GLN A 12 -3.75 -11.53 -5.99
CA GLN A 12 -2.39 -11.83 -6.45
C GLN A 12 -1.36 -11.33 -5.44
N LEU A 13 -0.24 -12.03 -5.34
CA LEU A 13 0.90 -11.61 -4.53
C LEU A 13 1.90 -10.86 -5.41
N ILE A 14 2.16 -9.60 -5.07
CA ILE A 14 3.23 -8.81 -5.68
C ILE A 14 4.48 -8.99 -4.83
N PRO A 15 5.56 -9.56 -5.36
CA PRO A 15 6.77 -9.77 -4.58
C PRO A 15 7.44 -8.45 -4.20
N TYR A 16 7.97 -8.38 -2.97
CA TYR A 16 8.87 -7.31 -2.57
C TYR A 16 10.21 -7.50 -3.27
N ILE A 17 10.74 -6.43 -3.86
CA ILE A 17 12.04 -6.44 -4.52
C ILE A 17 12.91 -5.31 -3.95
N TYR A 18 14.06 -5.69 -3.39
CA TYR A 18 15.10 -4.74 -3.05
C TYR A 18 16.11 -4.69 -4.21
N PRO A 19 16.24 -3.56 -4.92
CA PRO A 19 17.08 -3.50 -6.11
C PRO A 19 18.55 -3.67 -5.74
N THR A 20 19.27 -4.40 -6.60
CA THR A 20 20.73 -4.40 -6.59
C THR A 20 21.24 -3.43 -7.65
N GLU A 21 22.45 -2.88 -7.46
CA GLU A 21 23.09 -1.98 -8.43
C GLU A 21 23.23 -2.59 -9.84
N SER A 22 23.23 -3.93 -9.93
CA SER A 22 23.42 -4.67 -11.18
C SER A 22 22.14 -4.93 -11.98
N GLN A 23 20.95 -4.66 -11.47
CA GLN A 23 19.68 -5.01 -12.13
C GLN A 23 18.55 -3.99 -11.87
N PRO A 24 18.60 -2.79 -12.47
CA PRO A 24 17.61 -1.76 -12.24
C PRO A 24 16.21 -2.07 -12.81
N ASP A 25 16.09 -3.01 -13.76
CA ASP A 25 14.89 -3.16 -14.60
C ASP A 25 13.76 -4.03 -14.02
N VAL A 26 13.98 -4.69 -12.88
CA VAL A 26 12.94 -5.59 -12.26
C VAL A 26 12.34 -4.96 -11.00
N ASP A 27 12.20 -3.70 -11.04
CA ASP A 27 12.18 -2.80 -9.91
C ASP A 27 10.89 -2.81 -9.07
N LEU A 28 9.79 -3.35 -9.57
CA LEU A 28 8.48 -3.12 -8.95
C LEU A 28 7.74 -4.40 -8.53
N GLY A 29 8.23 -5.58 -8.86
CA GLY A 29 7.56 -6.86 -8.54
C GLY A 29 6.32 -7.13 -9.39
N PHE A 30 5.97 -6.24 -10.33
CA PHE A 30 4.83 -6.41 -11.24
C PHE A 30 5.14 -5.89 -12.64
N TYR A 31 4.31 -6.29 -13.59
CA TYR A 31 4.35 -5.83 -14.98
C TYR A 31 2.92 -5.52 -15.48
N ILE A 32 2.83 -4.87 -16.62
CA ILE A 32 1.56 -4.64 -17.30
C ILE A 32 1.43 -5.67 -18.42
N ASP A 33 0.35 -6.46 -18.40
CA ASP A 33 0.08 -7.47 -19.42
C ASP A 33 -0.40 -6.85 -20.74
N GLU A 34 -0.54 -7.67 -21.79
CA GLU A 34 -1.01 -7.25 -23.11
C GLU A 34 -2.41 -6.63 -23.12
N LYS A 35 -3.21 -6.86 -22.06
CA LYS A 35 -4.53 -6.29 -21.86
C LYS A 35 -4.52 -5.02 -21.02
N GLY A 36 -3.32 -4.50 -20.69
CA GLY A 36 -3.14 -3.32 -19.86
C GLY A 36 -3.37 -3.56 -18.36
N ARG A 37 -3.38 -4.82 -17.89
CA ARG A 37 -3.64 -5.15 -16.49
C ARG A 37 -2.35 -5.32 -15.71
N VAL A 38 -2.37 -4.87 -14.46
CA VAL A 38 -1.29 -5.10 -13.51
C VAL A 38 -1.25 -6.58 -13.13
N LYS A 39 -0.08 -7.21 -13.27
CA LYS A 39 0.20 -8.60 -12.90
C LYS A 39 1.47 -8.70 -12.08
N GLY A 40 1.39 -9.40 -10.94
CA GLY A 40 2.55 -9.75 -10.15
C GLY A 40 3.46 -10.73 -10.89
N TYR A 41 4.78 -10.53 -10.77
CA TYR A 41 5.70 -11.56 -11.23
C TYR A 41 5.50 -12.85 -10.44
N PRO A 42 5.54 -14.02 -11.11
CA PRO A 42 5.44 -15.30 -10.40
C PRO A 42 6.53 -15.42 -9.34
N TYR A 43 6.11 -15.73 -8.12
CA TYR A 43 7.04 -16.06 -7.05
C TYR A 43 7.65 -17.44 -7.33
N GLN A 44 8.75 -17.46 -8.06
CA GLN A 44 9.52 -18.67 -8.27
C GLN A 44 10.77 -18.62 -7.38
N ASN A 45 10.95 -19.65 -6.57
CA ASN A 45 12.07 -19.82 -5.65
C ASN A 45 13.40 -19.30 -6.24
N GLY A 46 13.88 -18.15 -5.79
CA GLY A 46 15.18 -17.58 -6.10
C GLY A 46 15.35 -16.94 -7.48
N LEU A 47 14.30 -16.77 -8.29
CA LEU A 47 14.38 -16.23 -9.65
C LEU A 47 13.84 -14.79 -9.82
N LEU A 48 13.40 -14.15 -8.74
CA LEU A 48 13.15 -12.72 -8.80
C LEU A 48 14.51 -12.01 -8.80
N ARG A 49 14.77 -11.33 -9.90
CA ARG A 49 15.99 -10.53 -10.09
C ARG A 49 15.95 -9.36 -9.10
N GLY A 50 16.75 -9.41 -8.08
CA GLY A 50 16.87 -8.44 -7.01
C GLY A 50 17.89 -8.98 -6.02
N ASP A 51 18.15 -8.27 -4.92
CA ASP A 51 18.99 -8.82 -3.88
C ASP A 51 18.29 -10.02 -3.24
N THR A 52 18.66 -11.22 -3.70
CA THR A 52 18.12 -12.49 -3.22
C THR A 52 18.54 -12.77 -1.77
N THR A 53 19.44 -11.99 -1.19
CA THR A 53 19.83 -12.09 0.22
C THR A 53 18.79 -11.50 1.16
N TYR A 54 17.90 -10.63 0.65
CA TYR A 54 16.84 -10.03 1.45
C TYR A 54 15.47 -10.57 1.05
N ILE A 55 15.04 -11.63 1.72
CA ILE A 55 13.72 -12.23 1.51
C ILE A 55 12.74 -11.67 2.55
N THR A 56 11.68 -11.02 2.09
CA THR A 56 10.57 -10.57 2.94
C THR A 56 9.22 -10.84 2.28
N ARG A 57 8.15 -10.47 2.98
CA ARG A 57 6.78 -10.69 2.50
C ARG A 57 6.48 -9.75 1.34
N GLY A 58 5.77 -10.27 0.34
CA GLY A 58 5.22 -9.46 -0.75
C GLY A 58 3.94 -8.72 -0.32
N PHE A 59 3.32 -8.05 -1.28
CA PHE A 59 2.09 -7.30 -1.12
C PHE A 59 0.92 -8.09 -1.69
N LEU A 60 -0.03 -8.52 -0.84
CA LEU A 60 -1.24 -9.19 -1.32
C LEU A 60 -2.20 -8.14 -1.87
N THR A 61 -2.42 -8.17 -3.18
CA THR A 61 -3.34 -7.27 -3.87
C THR A 61 -4.64 -8.03 -4.19
N VAL A 62 -5.75 -7.50 -3.70
CA VAL A 62 -7.09 -8.08 -3.87
C VAL A 62 -7.96 -7.10 -4.63
N GLU A 63 -8.45 -7.51 -5.80
CA GLU A 63 -9.39 -6.76 -6.63
C GLU A 63 -10.81 -7.29 -6.42
N GLY A 64 -11.77 -6.38 -6.28
CA GLY A 64 -13.18 -6.75 -6.15
C GLY A 64 -14.14 -5.56 -6.17
N TYR A 65 -15.42 -5.86 -5.99
CA TYR A 65 -16.49 -4.87 -5.95
C TYR A 65 -17.17 -4.85 -4.59
N LEU A 66 -17.40 -3.64 -4.08
CA LEU A 66 -18.20 -3.39 -2.88
C LEU A 66 -19.22 -2.30 -3.20
N GLY A 67 -20.53 -2.61 -3.05
CA GLY A 67 -21.58 -1.65 -3.36
C GLY A 67 -21.67 -1.23 -4.85
N GLY A 68 -21.08 -2.01 -5.77
CA GLY A 68 -20.97 -1.67 -7.19
C GLY A 68 -19.71 -0.89 -7.57
N GLU A 69 -18.95 -0.43 -6.59
CA GLU A 69 -17.72 0.31 -6.79
C GLU A 69 -16.51 -0.63 -6.78
N LYS A 70 -15.53 -0.36 -7.63
CA LYS A 70 -14.31 -1.15 -7.71
C LYS A 70 -13.31 -0.76 -6.62
N PHE A 71 -12.79 -1.76 -5.94
CA PHE A 71 -11.77 -1.62 -4.91
C PHE A 71 -10.55 -2.48 -5.21
N TYR A 72 -9.38 -1.93 -4.84
CA TYR A 72 -8.17 -2.69 -4.63
C TYR A 72 -7.75 -2.58 -3.16
N PHE A 73 -7.55 -3.72 -2.52
CA PHE A 73 -6.95 -3.79 -1.19
C PHE A 73 -5.53 -4.28 -1.34
N ILE A 74 -4.56 -3.50 -0.86
CA ILE A 74 -3.15 -3.87 -0.83
C ILE A 74 -2.78 -4.15 0.62
N VAL A 75 -2.67 -5.44 0.95
CA VAL A 75 -2.38 -5.90 2.31
C VAL A 75 -0.88 -6.08 2.49
N ASN A 76 -0.35 -5.50 3.55
CA ASN A 76 1.08 -5.31 3.79
C ASN A 76 1.51 -5.91 5.11
N HIS A 77 2.75 -6.40 5.16
CA HIS A 77 3.50 -6.61 6.38
C HIS A 77 4.97 -6.34 6.05
N TRP A 78 5.38 -5.08 6.25
CA TRP A 78 6.73 -4.63 5.86
C TRP A 78 7.82 -5.19 6.77
N PRO A 79 9.10 -5.08 6.36
CA PRO A 79 10.23 -5.50 7.17
C PRO A 79 10.23 -4.84 8.56
N SER A 80 10.50 -5.64 9.58
CA SER A 80 10.53 -5.16 10.97
C SER A 80 11.63 -4.10 11.17
N ARG A 81 11.56 -3.36 12.27
CA ARG A 81 12.59 -2.38 12.66
C ARG A 81 13.95 -3.00 13.03
N GLY A 82 14.09 -4.32 12.97
CA GLY A 82 15.37 -4.99 12.94
C GLY A 82 16.14 -4.76 11.63
N ALA A 83 15.44 -4.48 10.53
CA ALA A 83 16.01 -4.00 9.29
C ALA A 83 16.16 -2.47 9.31
N GLN A 84 17.08 -1.94 8.48
CA GLN A 84 17.28 -0.50 8.33
C GLN A 84 16.09 0.17 7.64
N SER A 85 15.91 1.50 7.86
CA SER A 85 14.81 2.30 7.30
C SER A 85 14.69 2.21 5.77
N PRO A 86 15.77 2.28 4.97
CA PRO A 86 15.69 2.20 3.51
C PRO A 86 14.95 0.99 2.98
N VAL A 87 14.95 -0.12 3.71
CA VAL A 87 14.23 -1.34 3.30
C VAL A 87 12.72 -1.13 3.35
N ARG A 88 12.21 -0.42 4.37
CA ARG A 88 10.79 -0.05 4.46
C ARG A 88 10.42 1.10 3.54
N GLU A 89 11.32 2.07 3.33
CA GLU A 89 11.15 3.13 2.32
C GLU A 89 10.98 2.52 0.92
N ARG A 90 11.75 1.47 0.62
CA ARG A 90 11.60 0.71 -0.62
C ARG A 90 10.25 0.00 -0.71
N ALA A 91 9.74 -0.58 0.37
CA ALA A 91 8.39 -1.16 0.40
C ALA A 91 7.33 -0.10 0.11
N GLY A 92 7.43 1.07 0.75
CA GLY A 92 6.56 2.22 0.49
C GLY A 92 6.58 2.65 -0.97
N TYR A 93 7.77 2.78 -1.56
CA TYR A 93 7.94 3.11 -2.98
C TYR A 93 7.27 2.08 -3.91
N GLN A 94 7.48 0.78 -3.69
CA GLN A 94 6.84 -0.26 -4.51
C GLN A 94 5.32 -0.20 -4.43
N VAL A 95 4.77 -0.04 -3.22
CA VAL A 95 3.31 0.07 -3.02
C VAL A 95 2.76 1.34 -3.68
N HIS A 96 3.50 2.45 -3.61
CA HIS A 96 3.13 3.69 -4.32
C HIS A 96 3.07 3.46 -5.83
N ARG A 97 4.09 2.85 -6.41
CA ARG A 97 4.14 2.55 -7.86
C ARG A 97 3.05 1.56 -8.28
N LEU A 98 2.76 0.57 -7.43
CA LEU A 98 1.64 -0.35 -7.65
C LEU A 98 0.30 0.41 -7.68
N LYS A 99 0.06 1.30 -6.71
CA LYS A 99 -1.13 2.17 -6.69
C LYS A 99 -1.24 2.99 -7.98
N GLU A 100 -0.16 3.63 -8.44
CA GLU A 100 -0.15 4.40 -9.67
C GLU A 100 -0.52 3.55 -10.90
N ALA A 101 0.02 2.33 -10.99
CA ALA A 101 -0.28 1.41 -12.08
C ALA A 101 -1.75 0.95 -12.07
N LEU A 102 -2.31 0.66 -10.88
CA LEU A 102 -3.72 0.29 -10.72
C LEU A 102 -4.66 1.44 -11.09
N LEU A 103 -4.34 2.68 -10.70
CA LEU A 103 -5.12 3.86 -11.08
C LEU A 103 -4.98 4.21 -12.57
N LYS A 104 -3.86 3.87 -13.20
CA LYS A 104 -3.73 3.98 -14.66
C LYS A 104 -4.59 2.95 -15.38
N GLN A 105 -4.71 1.75 -14.83
CA GLN A 105 -5.59 0.69 -15.33
C GLN A 105 -7.07 1.06 -15.13
N ASP A 106 -7.43 1.63 -13.98
CA ASP A 106 -8.79 2.01 -13.62
C ASP A 106 -8.77 3.32 -12.79
N PRO A 107 -8.96 4.49 -13.42
CA PRO A 107 -8.87 5.78 -12.74
C PRO A 107 -9.94 6.03 -11.67
N ASP A 108 -11.05 5.30 -11.72
CA ASP A 108 -12.15 5.42 -10.76
C ASP A 108 -12.01 4.46 -9.58
N ALA A 109 -11.04 3.55 -9.62
CA ALA A 109 -10.84 2.57 -8.57
C ALA A 109 -10.52 3.23 -7.21
N ARG A 110 -11.03 2.63 -6.16
CA ARG A 110 -10.73 2.97 -4.78
C ARG A 110 -9.64 2.04 -4.25
N ILE A 111 -8.55 2.60 -3.77
CA ILE A 111 -7.43 1.81 -3.27
C ILE A 111 -7.30 1.98 -1.76
N VAL A 112 -7.24 0.86 -1.05
CA VAL A 112 -7.02 0.78 0.39
C VAL A 112 -5.74 0.00 0.64
N ILE A 113 -4.78 0.64 1.27
CA ILE A 113 -3.49 0.07 1.69
C ILE A 113 -3.58 -0.18 3.19
N MET A 114 -3.40 -1.42 3.63
CA MET A 114 -3.56 -1.77 5.03
C MET A 114 -2.53 -2.79 5.52
N GLY A 115 -2.35 -2.85 6.82
CA GLY A 115 -1.56 -3.87 7.50
C GLY A 115 -0.47 -3.28 8.41
N ASP A 116 0.43 -4.15 8.86
CA ASP A 116 1.58 -3.78 9.69
C ASP A 116 2.71 -3.22 8.81
N LEU A 117 2.88 -1.91 8.81
CA LEU A 117 3.93 -1.22 8.06
C LEU A 117 5.27 -1.17 8.82
N ASN A 118 5.30 -1.63 10.08
CA ASN A 118 6.49 -1.57 10.95
C ASN A 118 7.11 -0.17 11.09
N ASP A 119 6.39 0.87 10.68
CA ASP A 119 6.76 2.28 10.80
C ASP A 119 5.55 3.13 11.17
N ASP A 120 5.80 4.23 11.87
CA ASP A 120 4.77 5.19 12.25
C ASP A 120 4.33 6.05 11.06
N PRO A 121 3.14 6.65 11.08
CA PRO A 121 2.61 7.47 9.98
C PRO A 121 3.53 8.61 9.52
N GLY A 122 4.39 9.14 10.39
CA GLY A 122 5.34 10.20 10.08
C GLY A 122 6.71 9.72 9.62
N ASN A 123 6.99 8.41 9.57
CA ASN A 123 8.26 7.90 9.08
C ASN A 123 8.39 8.07 7.56
N LEU A 124 9.62 8.16 7.06
CA LEU A 124 9.91 8.40 5.65
C LEU A 124 9.28 7.35 4.72
N SER A 125 9.25 6.09 5.13
CA SER A 125 8.62 5.01 4.38
C SER A 125 7.14 5.25 4.06
N VAL A 126 6.43 6.00 4.94
CA VAL A 126 5.00 6.28 4.80
C VAL A 126 4.75 7.69 4.23
N SER A 127 5.47 8.70 4.72
CA SER A 127 5.15 10.12 4.43
C SER A 127 5.99 10.73 3.29
N SER A 128 7.17 10.17 2.96
CA SER A 128 8.04 10.74 1.93
C SER A 128 7.42 10.61 0.53
N PRO A 129 7.53 11.66 -0.32
CA PRO A 129 7.19 11.58 -1.75
C PRO A 129 7.97 10.50 -2.51
N ASP A 130 9.17 10.15 -2.05
CA ASP A 130 10.03 9.12 -2.65
C ASP A 130 9.71 7.70 -2.14
N ALA A 131 8.71 7.56 -1.26
CA ALA A 131 8.24 6.28 -0.73
C ALA A 131 6.73 6.13 -0.94
N LEU A 132 5.92 5.91 0.12
CA LEU A 132 4.47 5.73 -0.03
C LEU A 132 3.73 7.03 -0.35
N ALA A 133 4.25 8.18 0.04
CA ALA A 133 3.69 9.52 -0.17
C ALA A 133 2.30 9.73 0.44
N ALA A 134 2.03 9.11 1.60
CA ALA A 134 0.75 9.28 2.28
C ALA A 134 0.66 10.64 2.99
N LYS A 135 -0.42 11.37 2.75
CA LYS A 135 -0.68 12.70 3.31
C LYS A 135 -1.47 12.59 4.62
N SER A 136 -1.16 13.46 5.57
CA SER A 136 -1.86 13.56 6.85
C SER A 136 -3.03 14.54 6.84
N ASP A 137 -3.06 15.49 5.89
CA ASP A 137 -4.15 16.46 5.76
C ASP A 137 -5.14 16.00 4.67
N LYS A 138 -6.35 15.64 5.08
CA LYS A 138 -7.42 15.23 4.17
C LYS A 138 -7.82 16.32 3.15
N ASN A 139 -7.68 17.61 3.52
CA ASN A 139 -8.05 18.72 2.64
C ASN A 139 -7.00 18.96 1.54
N ALA A 140 -5.79 18.45 1.73
CA ALA A 140 -4.71 18.52 0.76
C ALA A 140 -4.66 17.29 -0.17
N CYS A 141 -5.61 16.34 -0.03
CA CYS A 141 -5.66 15.12 -0.83
C CYS A 141 -6.47 15.31 -2.10
N ALA A 142 -5.84 15.20 -3.26
CA ALA A 142 -6.50 15.00 -4.53
C ALA A 142 -7.09 13.56 -4.61
N PRO A 143 -7.99 13.27 -5.56
CA PRO A 143 -8.66 11.95 -5.64
C PRO A 143 -7.71 10.74 -5.64
N HIS A 144 -6.55 10.85 -6.26
CA HIS A 144 -5.56 9.77 -6.38
C HIS A 144 -4.43 9.85 -5.34
N ASP A 145 -4.41 10.88 -4.50
CA ASP A 145 -3.47 10.94 -3.38
C ASP A 145 -3.86 9.92 -2.29
N LEU A 146 -2.88 9.54 -1.49
CA LEU A 146 -3.11 8.69 -0.33
C LEU A 146 -3.34 9.54 0.91
N TYR A 147 -4.45 9.31 1.61
CA TYR A 147 -4.75 9.90 2.91
C TYR A 147 -4.49 8.90 4.03
N ASN A 148 -3.75 9.34 5.05
CA ASN A 148 -3.44 8.56 6.23
C ASN A 148 -4.09 9.18 7.49
N PRO A 149 -5.26 8.72 7.92
CA PRO A 149 -5.95 9.23 9.12
C PRO A 149 -5.21 8.90 10.42
N TRP A 150 -4.33 7.89 10.42
CA TRP A 150 -3.62 7.42 11.60
C TRP A 150 -2.54 8.38 12.09
N TYR A 151 -2.12 9.34 11.25
CA TYR A 151 -1.20 10.39 11.65
C TYR A 151 -1.75 11.18 12.83
N ASP A 152 -3.00 11.64 12.76
CA ASP A 152 -3.64 12.40 13.82
C ASP A 152 -3.91 11.54 15.06
N MET A 153 -4.23 10.27 14.90
CA MET A 153 -4.42 9.35 16.02
C MET A 153 -3.15 9.19 16.85
N LEU A 154 -1.99 8.99 16.20
CA LEU A 154 -0.74 8.86 16.92
C LEU A 154 -0.27 10.21 17.53
N TYR A 155 -0.20 11.26 16.70
CA TYR A 155 0.51 12.48 17.08
C TYR A 155 -0.37 13.50 17.82
N LYS A 156 -1.69 13.47 17.62
CA LYS A 156 -2.62 14.38 18.32
C LYS A 156 -3.39 13.71 19.46
N GLN A 157 -3.70 12.41 19.32
CA GLN A 157 -4.51 11.70 20.32
C GLN A 157 -3.69 10.76 21.21
N GLY A 158 -2.42 10.48 20.85
CA GLY A 158 -1.56 9.59 21.60
C GLY A 158 -1.98 8.12 21.58
N VAL A 159 -2.72 7.70 20.52
CA VAL A 159 -3.19 6.32 20.35
C VAL A 159 -2.29 5.59 19.37
N GLY A 160 -1.90 4.36 19.71
CA GLY A 160 -1.05 3.51 18.89
C GLY A 160 -1.49 2.05 18.92
N THR A 161 -0.88 1.23 18.06
CA THR A 161 -1.12 -0.22 17.99
C THR A 161 -0.06 -1.03 18.74
N LEU A 162 1.09 -0.40 19.04
CA LEU A 162 2.18 -1.01 19.78
C LEU A 162 2.75 -0.05 20.83
N TYR A 163 2.73 -0.45 22.12
CA TYR A 163 3.42 0.26 23.18
C TYR A 163 4.82 -0.36 23.39
N TYR A 164 5.86 0.42 23.15
CA TYR A 164 7.23 -0.05 23.26
C TYR A 164 8.18 1.02 23.82
N ARG A 165 8.99 0.65 24.80
CA ARG A 165 9.97 1.53 25.46
C ARG A 165 9.39 2.87 25.91
N GLY A 166 8.21 2.85 26.53
CA GLY A 166 7.59 4.02 27.14
C GLY A 166 6.81 4.92 26.16
N LYS A 167 6.62 4.52 24.92
CA LYS A 167 5.84 5.28 23.94
C LYS A 167 4.95 4.40 23.06
N TRP A 168 3.87 4.99 22.57
CA TRP A 168 3.04 4.41 21.55
C TRP A 168 3.69 4.53 20.18
N ASN A 169 3.60 3.48 19.40
CA ASN A 169 3.85 3.45 17.96
C ASN A 169 2.58 2.98 17.25
N LEU A 170 2.39 3.36 16.00
CA LEU A 170 1.22 3.00 15.24
C LEU A 170 1.66 2.38 13.91
N PHE A 171 1.86 1.05 13.91
CA PHE A 171 2.37 0.30 12.77
C PHE A 171 1.27 -0.29 11.90
N ASP A 172 0.15 -0.68 12.53
CA ASP A 172 -1.02 -1.18 11.83
C ASP A 172 -1.85 0.01 11.32
N GLN A 173 -1.85 0.21 10.00
CA GLN A 173 -2.45 1.38 9.38
C GLN A 173 -3.45 0.97 8.30
N ILE A 174 -4.42 1.84 8.05
CA ILE A 174 -5.32 1.79 6.91
C ILE A 174 -5.22 3.15 6.22
N ILE A 175 -4.67 3.16 5.02
CA ILE A 175 -4.40 4.33 4.19
C ILE A 175 -5.22 4.16 2.91
N PHE A 176 -5.79 5.21 2.38
CA PHE A 176 -6.66 5.05 1.21
C PHE A 176 -6.61 6.26 0.28
N THR A 177 -7.06 6.06 -0.97
CA THR A 177 -7.09 7.11 -1.98
C THR A 177 -8.13 8.18 -1.66
N GLY A 178 -7.82 9.43 -2.00
CA GLY A 178 -8.62 10.61 -1.69
C GLY A 178 -10.02 10.62 -2.31
N ASN A 179 -10.28 9.81 -3.35
CA ASN A 179 -11.63 9.64 -3.91
C ASN A 179 -12.62 9.04 -2.89
N LEU A 180 -12.14 8.28 -1.90
CA LEU A 180 -12.95 7.79 -0.77
C LEU A 180 -13.40 8.92 0.19
N LEU A 181 -12.71 10.08 0.18
CA LEU A 181 -13.10 11.25 0.96
C LEU A 181 -14.21 12.08 0.29
N GLN A 182 -14.41 11.87 -1.01
CA GLN A 182 -15.28 12.71 -1.86
C GLN A 182 -16.65 12.08 -2.10
N ASP A 183 -16.99 11.00 -1.41
CA ASP A 183 -18.27 10.31 -1.59
C ASP A 183 -19.43 11.30 -1.32
N LYS A 184 -20.10 11.69 -2.40
CA LYS A 184 -21.16 12.71 -2.38
C LYS A 184 -22.46 12.20 -1.77
N ASP A 185 -22.54 10.90 -1.54
CA ASP A 185 -23.77 10.25 -1.07
C ASP A 185 -23.66 9.91 0.42
N LYS A 186 -23.78 10.95 1.26
CA LYS A 186 -23.84 10.81 2.74
C LYS A 186 -24.99 9.92 3.24
N THR A 187 -25.78 9.35 2.35
CA THR A 187 -26.97 8.53 2.67
C THR A 187 -26.73 7.03 2.61
N ARG A 188 -25.49 6.57 2.32
CA ARG A 188 -25.17 5.13 2.11
C ARG A 188 -24.29 4.49 3.18
N LEU A 189 -24.08 5.12 4.32
CA LEU A 189 -23.49 4.47 5.49
C LEU A 189 -24.57 3.99 6.44
#